data_1ed8b0cbd464d8f946c32cdbbc4014c3
#
_entry.id   1ed8b0cbd464d8f946c32cdbbc4014c3
#
_cell.length_a   1.000
_cell.length_b   1.000
_cell.length_c   1.000
_cell.angle_alpha   90.00
_cell.angle_beta   90.00
_cell.angle_gamma   90.00
#
_symmetry.space_group_name_H-M   'P 1'
#
loop_
_entity.id
_entity.type
_entity.pdbx_description
1 polymer ?
#
loop_
_entity_poly.entity_id
_entity_poly.type
_entity_poly.pdbx_seq_one_letter_code
_entity_poly.pdbx_strand_id
1 'polypeptide(L)'
;LGDVYKRQAYLIHTQVGHRMVGAKINGKIVPIDYKLKTGDICEIITQKEEHPNRGWVDICKTASAKSKIRSWYKHEKRDENIAEGRQMLDKEFKRHGINLSEEEYPDFLQKLMIKKQYNSMDDFYAAVGYGGIQLWKIMPRLKEEYQKAYASDIEEIDVPQAPVKRPKASA
;
A
#
# COMPACT_ATOMS: atom_id res chain seq x y z
N LEU A 1 -18.15 13.08 0.71
CA LEU A 1 -19.50 13.23 0.13
C LEU A 1 -19.66 12.57 -1.25
N GLY A 2 -18.58 12.36 -2.03
CA GLY A 2 -18.63 11.62 -3.31
C GLY A 2 -18.86 10.10 -3.19
N ASP A 3 -19.16 9.60 -2.02
CA ASP A 3 -19.26 8.17 -1.72
C ASP A 3 -20.69 7.62 -1.69
N VAL A 4 -21.71 8.49 -1.75
CA VAL A 4 -23.08 8.08 -1.43
C VAL A 4 -23.63 7.07 -2.43
N TYR A 5 -23.46 7.28 -3.74
CA TYR A 5 -23.96 6.34 -4.75
C TYR A 5 -23.08 5.08 -4.88
N LYS A 6 -21.77 5.16 -4.62
CA LYS A 6 -20.89 3.98 -4.52
C LYS A 6 -21.34 3.12 -3.34
N ARG A 7 -21.62 3.74 -2.20
CA ARG A 7 -22.17 3.07 -1.04
C ARG A 7 -23.49 2.39 -1.37
N GLN A 8 -24.40 3.05 -2.10
CA GLN A 8 -25.65 2.46 -2.55
C GLN A 8 -25.42 1.27 -3.47
N ALA A 9 -24.51 1.36 -4.44
CA ALA A 9 -24.19 0.25 -5.32
C ALA A 9 -23.72 -0.99 -4.53
N TYR A 10 -22.81 -0.82 -3.56
CA TYR A 10 -22.35 -1.93 -2.70
C TYR A 10 -23.37 -2.39 -1.66
N LEU A 11 -24.34 -1.56 -1.27
CA LEU A 11 -25.45 -1.95 -0.41
C LEU A 11 -26.47 -2.83 -1.16
N ILE A 12 -26.73 -2.54 -2.44
CA ILE A 12 -27.63 -3.36 -3.25
C ILE A 12 -27.02 -4.75 -3.46
N HIS A 13 -25.83 -4.82 -4.02
CA HIS A 13 -25.10 -6.06 -4.22
C HIS A 13 -23.61 -5.77 -4.48
N THR A 14 -22.74 -6.67 -3.99
CA THR A 14 -21.29 -6.52 -4.18
C THR A 14 -20.89 -6.44 -5.66
N GLN A 15 -21.49 -7.31 -6.51
CA GLN A 15 -21.23 -7.31 -7.95
C GLN A 15 -21.68 -6.01 -8.64
N VAL A 16 -22.79 -5.40 -8.22
CA VAL A 16 -23.22 -4.10 -8.74
C VAL A 16 -22.16 -3.04 -8.43
N GLY A 17 -21.62 -3.05 -7.20
CA GLY A 17 -20.53 -2.17 -6.82
C GLY A 17 -19.26 -2.38 -7.64
N HIS A 18 -18.86 -3.65 -7.87
CA HIS A 18 -17.67 -3.99 -8.65
C HIS A 18 -17.80 -3.64 -10.15
N ARG A 19 -19.03 -3.66 -10.68
CA ARG A 19 -19.32 -3.36 -12.10
C ARG A 19 -19.65 -1.89 -12.33
N MET A 20 -19.74 -1.08 -11.31
CA MET A 20 -20.12 0.32 -11.42
C MET A 20 -19.09 1.12 -12.23
N VAL A 21 -19.53 1.86 -13.23
CA VAL A 21 -18.71 2.79 -14.02
C VAL A 21 -19.11 4.24 -13.84
N GLY A 22 -20.29 4.50 -13.32
CA GLY A 22 -20.78 5.86 -13.11
C GLY A 22 -22.17 5.88 -12.47
N ALA A 23 -22.75 7.07 -12.41
CA ALA A 23 -24.12 7.27 -11.98
C ALA A 23 -24.81 8.36 -12.78
N LYS A 24 -26.14 8.23 -12.92
CA LYS A 24 -27.01 9.31 -13.37
C LYS A 24 -27.83 9.80 -12.18
N ILE A 25 -27.97 11.09 -12.09
CA ILE A 25 -28.85 11.73 -11.12
C ILE A 25 -29.91 12.50 -11.89
N ASN A 26 -31.18 12.17 -11.63
CA ASN A 26 -32.31 12.75 -12.34
C ASN A 26 -32.15 12.65 -13.88
N GLY A 27 -31.65 11.50 -14.36
CA GLY A 27 -31.43 11.22 -15.77
C GLY A 27 -30.15 11.81 -16.38
N LYS A 28 -29.34 12.58 -15.64
CA LYS A 28 -28.08 13.17 -16.12
C LYS A 28 -26.88 12.47 -15.53
N ILE A 29 -25.87 12.16 -16.36
CA ILE A 29 -24.58 11.61 -15.89
C ILE A 29 -23.89 12.67 -15.02
N VAL A 30 -23.41 12.25 -13.87
CA VAL A 30 -22.74 13.12 -12.91
C VAL A 30 -21.32 12.64 -12.62
N PRO A 31 -20.39 13.56 -12.28
CA PRO A 31 -19.04 13.20 -11.89
C PRO A 31 -19.03 12.44 -10.55
N ILE A 32 -17.93 11.75 -10.30
CA ILE A 32 -17.77 10.81 -9.18
C ILE A 32 -17.84 11.47 -7.79
N ASP A 33 -17.62 12.77 -7.74
CA ASP A 33 -17.64 13.60 -6.53
C ASP A 33 -18.98 14.36 -6.33
N TYR A 34 -19.98 14.10 -7.19
CA TYR A 34 -21.30 14.72 -7.08
C TYR A 34 -21.92 14.47 -5.71
N LYS A 35 -22.51 15.51 -5.15
CA LYS A 35 -23.20 15.47 -3.83
C LYS A 35 -24.69 15.28 -4.05
N LEU A 36 -25.19 14.11 -3.66
CA LEU A 36 -26.63 13.83 -3.69
C LEU A 36 -27.41 14.76 -2.76
N LYS A 37 -28.55 15.20 -3.23
CA LYS A 37 -29.54 16.00 -2.48
C LYS A 37 -30.75 15.13 -2.14
N THR A 38 -31.49 15.53 -1.14
CA THR A 38 -32.78 14.90 -0.81
C THR A 38 -33.74 15.03 -1.99
N GLY A 39 -34.33 13.92 -2.42
CA GLY A 39 -35.21 13.85 -3.57
C GLY A 39 -34.53 13.50 -4.91
N ASP A 40 -33.20 13.39 -4.95
CA ASP A 40 -32.50 12.93 -6.16
C ASP A 40 -32.77 11.45 -6.45
N ILE A 41 -33.08 11.16 -7.71
CA ILE A 41 -33.19 9.79 -8.23
C ILE A 41 -31.84 9.36 -8.76
N CYS A 42 -31.23 8.37 -8.12
CA CYS A 42 -29.93 7.85 -8.47
C CYS A 42 -30.01 6.54 -9.26
N GLU A 43 -29.48 6.52 -10.47
CA GLU A 43 -29.33 5.34 -11.30
C GLU A 43 -27.85 4.95 -11.41
N ILE A 44 -27.48 3.74 -10.99
CA ILE A 44 -26.12 3.23 -11.07
C ILE A 44 -25.87 2.64 -12.46
N ILE A 45 -24.85 3.15 -13.16
CA ILE A 45 -24.43 2.64 -14.46
C ILE A 45 -23.41 1.53 -14.21
N THR A 46 -23.66 0.35 -14.77
CA THR A 46 -22.79 -0.83 -14.64
C THR A 46 -22.31 -1.32 -16.01
N GLN A 47 -21.15 -1.99 -16.01
CA GLN A 47 -20.62 -2.73 -17.16
C GLN A 47 -20.69 -4.25 -16.92
N LYS A 48 -20.40 -5.05 -17.96
CA LYS A 48 -20.44 -6.52 -17.85
C LYS A 48 -19.32 -7.06 -16.97
N GLU A 49 -18.14 -6.49 -17.07
CA GLU A 49 -16.95 -6.95 -16.33
C GLU A 49 -16.85 -6.28 -14.95
N GLU A 50 -16.30 -7.01 -14.01
CA GLU A 50 -16.00 -6.47 -12.68
C GLU A 50 -14.63 -5.80 -12.71
N HIS A 51 -14.63 -4.48 -12.57
CA HIS A 51 -13.41 -3.67 -12.56
C HIS A 51 -13.54 -2.51 -11.57
N PRO A 52 -13.57 -2.81 -10.25
CA PRO A 52 -13.59 -1.75 -9.26
C PRO A 52 -12.30 -0.92 -9.38
N ASN A 53 -12.43 0.40 -9.36
CA ASN A 53 -11.27 1.28 -9.41
C ASN A 53 -10.53 1.25 -8.06
N ARG A 54 -9.20 1.03 -8.08
CA ARG A 54 -8.36 0.94 -6.89
C ARG A 54 -8.41 2.24 -6.06
N GLY A 55 -8.39 3.39 -6.70
CA GLY A 55 -8.51 4.70 -6.04
C GLY A 55 -9.80 4.90 -5.24
N TRP A 56 -10.81 4.05 -5.48
CA TRP A 56 -12.04 4.11 -4.69
C TRP A 56 -11.86 3.70 -3.24
N VAL A 57 -10.83 2.91 -2.92
CA VAL A 57 -10.51 2.54 -1.52
C VAL A 57 -10.22 3.78 -0.68
N ASP A 58 -9.55 4.76 -1.27
CA ASP A 58 -9.20 6.00 -0.57
C ASP A 58 -10.37 6.98 -0.49
N ILE A 59 -11.21 6.99 -1.52
CA ILE A 59 -12.38 7.88 -1.62
C ILE A 59 -13.56 7.35 -0.81
N CYS A 60 -13.77 6.03 -0.76
CA CYS A 60 -14.86 5.41 0.00
C CYS A 60 -14.73 5.65 1.49
N LYS A 61 -15.81 6.11 2.13
CA LYS A 61 -15.84 6.37 3.58
C LYS A 61 -16.28 5.14 4.39
N THR A 62 -17.10 4.27 3.80
CA THR A 62 -17.62 3.10 4.51
C THR A 62 -16.63 1.96 4.55
N ALA A 63 -16.44 1.39 5.75
CA ALA A 63 -15.56 0.22 5.94
C ALA A 63 -16.02 -0.98 5.09
N SER A 64 -17.32 -1.18 4.93
CA SER A 64 -17.88 -2.26 4.12
C SER A 64 -17.49 -2.16 2.64
N ALA A 65 -17.65 -1.00 2.00
CA ALA A 65 -17.25 -0.80 0.60
C ALA A 65 -15.75 -0.98 0.42
N LYS A 66 -14.94 -0.41 1.31
CA LYS A 66 -13.48 -0.58 1.29
C LYS A 66 -13.07 -2.06 1.40
N SER A 67 -13.70 -2.80 2.30
CA SER A 67 -13.42 -4.22 2.51
C SER A 67 -13.75 -5.04 1.26
N LYS A 68 -14.90 -4.79 0.63
CA LYS A 68 -15.33 -5.50 -0.59
C LYS A 68 -14.40 -5.23 -1.78
N ILE A 69 -13.98 -3.98 -1.98
CA ILE A 69 -13.01 -3.63 -3.03
C ILE A 69 -11.66 -4.30 -2.78
N ARG A 70 -11.15 -4.23 -1.55
CA ARG A 70 -9.88 -4.89 -1.18
C ARG A 70 -9.94 -6.41 -1.36
N SER A 71 -11.06 -7.04 -0.99
CA SER A 71 -11.25 -8.48 -1.18
C SER A 71 -11.19 -8.86 -2.66
N TRP A 72 -11.82 -8.09 -3.52
CA TRP A 72 -11.76 -8.31 -4.97
C TRP A 72 -10.32 -8.24 -5.49
N TYR A 73 -9.59 -7.17 -5.17
CA TYR A 73 -8.18 -7.05 -5.59
C TYR A 73 -7.28 -8.15 -5.02
N LYS A 74 -7.55 -8.59 -3.80
CA LYS A 74 -6.79 -9.68 -3.18
C LYS A 74 -6.91 -10.99 -3.96
N HIS A 75 -8.07 -11.29 -4.52
CA HIS A 75 -8.33 -12.56 -5.20
C HIS A 75 -8.06 -12.50 -6.70
N GLU A 76 -8.60 -11.52 -7.40
CA GLU A 76 -8.54 -11.44 -8.87
C GLU A 76 -7.19 -10.98 -9.40
N LYS A 77 -6.46 -10.18 -8.62
CA LYS A 77 -5.19 -9.58 -9.05
C LYS A 77 -4.01 -10.00 -8.16
N ARG A 78 -4.05 -11.24 -7.66
CA ARG A 78 -3.04 -11.72 -6.72
C ARG A 78 -1.62 -11.59 -7.25
N ASP A 79 -1.37 -12.07 -8.47
CA ASP A 79 -0.03 -12.08 -9.05
C ASP A 79 0.48 -10.67 -9.36
N GLU A 80 -0.39 -9.80 -9.87
CA GLU A 80 -0.08 -8.38 -10.06
C GLU A 80 0.23 -7.70 -8.72
N ASN A 81 -0.56 -7.98 -7.67
CA ASN A 81 -0.35 -7.44 -6.34
C ASN A 81 0.98 -7.90 -5.72
N ILE A 82 1.38 -9.16 -5.94
CA ILE A 82 2.68 -9.68 -5.49
C ILE A 82 3.81 -8.91 -6.15
N ALA A 83 3.78 -8.76 -7.48
CA ALA A 83 4.81 -8.05 -8.23
C ALA A 83 4.90 -6.57 -7.81
N GLU A 84 3.76 -5.87 -7.72
CA GLU A 84 3.73 -4.48 -7.27
C GLU A 84 4.21 -4.32 -5.82
N GLY A 85 3.75 -5.19 -4.93
CA GLY A 85 4.11 -5.14 -3.51
C GLY A 85 5.61 -5.37 -3.28
N ARG A 86 6.22 -6.29 -4.06
CA ARG A 86 7.67 -6.51 -4.05
C ARG A 86 8.42 -5.25 -4.45
N GLN A 87 8.04 -4.62 -5.57
CA GLN A 87 8.66 -3.38 -6.03
C GLN A 87 8.48 -2.22 -5.03
N MET A 88 7.29 -2.11 -4.44
CA MET A 88 7.02 -1.08 -3.44
C MET A 88 7.88 -1.26 -2.20
N LEU A 89 8.02 -2.48 -1.71
CA LEU A 89 8.85 -2.79 -0.54
C LEU A 89 10.33 -2.49 -0.80
N ASP A 90 10.87 -2.97 -1.93
CA ASP A 90 12.25 -2.73 -2.33
C ASP A 90 12.57 -1.23 -2.46
N LYS A 91 11.67 -0.48 -3.07
CA LYS A 91 11.80 0.98 -3.20
C LYS A 91 11.81 1.67 -1.83
N GLU A 92 10.91 1.29 -0.92
CA GLU A 92 10.86 1.88 0.42
C GLU A 92 12.06 1.46 1.27
N PHE A 93 12.56 0.24 1.16
CA PHE A 93 13.77 -0.19 1.85
C PHE A 93 14.97 0.64 1.41
N LYS A 94 15.19 0.78 0.10
CA LYS A 94 16.25 1.63 -0.45
C LYS A 94 16.12 3.08 0.01
N ARG A 95 14.91 3.63 -0.01
CA ARG A 95 14.63 4.99 0.44
C ARG A 95 14.98 5.23 1.91
N HIS A 96 14.79 4.22 2.76
CA HIS A 96 15.05 4.29 4.19
C HIS A 96 16.43 3.79 4.60
N GLY A 97 17.29 3.44 3.63
CA GLY A 97 18.66 2.96 3.88
C GLY A 97 18.71 1.54 4.46
N ILE A 98 17.68 0.74 4.22
CA ILE A 98 17.65 -0.69 4.56
C ILE A 98 18.26 -1.45 3.38
N ASN A 99 19.52 -1.87 3.51
CA ASN A 99 20.28 -2.55 2.47
C ASN A 99 20.30 -4.05 2.76
N LEU A 100 19.21 -4.71 2.41
CA LEU A 100 19.08 -6.18 2.50
C LEU A 100 18.86 -6.75 1.10
N SER A 101 19.35 -7.97 0.86
CA SER A 101 19.00 -8.75 -0.32
C SER A 101 17.57 -9.32 -0.19
N GLU A 102 16.95 -9.67 -1.30
CA GLU A 102 15.62 -10.30 -1.26
C GLU A 102 15.60 -11.61 -0.48
N GLU A 103 16.72 -12.31 -0.41
CA GLU A 103 16.87 -13.55 0.36
C GLU A 103 16.82 -13.33 1.87
N GLU A 104 17.21 -12.14 2.33
CA GLU A 104 17.20 -11.75 3.74
C GLU A 104 15.84 -11.20 4.20
N TYR A 105 14.95 -10.80 3.27
CA TYR A 105 13.65 -10.25 3.61
C TYR A 105 12.80 -11.17 4.49
N PRO A 106 12.70 -12.49 4.23
CA PRO A 106 11.90 -13.38 5.07
C PRO A 106 12.32 -13.38 6.53
N ASP A 107 13.62 -13.45 6.79
CA ASP A 107 14.16 -13.49 8.15
C ASP A 107 13.96 -12.13 8.85
N PHE A 108 14.26 -11.06 8.16
CA PHE A 108 14.08 -9.71 8.69
C PHE A 108 12.60 -9.36 8.99
N LEU A 109 11.70 -9.80 8.12
CA LEU A 109 10.26 -9.52 8.27
C LEU A 109 9.51 -10.57 9.10
N GLN A 110 10.17 -11.63 9.56
CA GLN A 110 9.55 -12.78 10.23
C GLN A 110 8.63 -12.37 11.38
N LYS A 111 9.11 -11.50 12.28
CA LYS A 111 8.33 -11.02 13.43
C LYS A 111 7.06 -10.28 13.00
N LEU A 112 7.16 -9.48 11.94
CA LEU A 112 6.03 -8.74 11.40
C LEU A 112 5.04 -9.68 10.71
N MET A 113 5.52 -10.65 9.96
CA MET A 113 4.70 -11.65 9.26
C MET A 113 3.91 -12.47 10.27
N ILE A 114 4.54 -12.99 11.32
CA ILE A 114 3.88 -13.74 12.39
C ILE A 114 2.81 -12.88 13.07
N LYS A 115 3.15 -11.65 13.46
CA LYS A 115 2.19 -10.73 14.11
C LYS A 115 0.98 -10.41 13.23
N LYS A 116 1.17 -10.36 11.93
CA LYS A 116 0.14 -10.04 10.94
C LYS A 116 -0.51 -11.29 10.33
N GLN A 117 -0.10 -12.49 10.75
CA GLN A 117 -0.62 -13.78 10.28
C GLN A 117 -0.45 -14.00 8.77
N TYR A 118 0.67 -13.58 8.20
CA TYR A 118 1.06 -13.92 6.84
C TYR A 118 1.89 -15.22 6.84
N ASN A 119 1.48 -16.19 6.01
CA ASN A 119 2.10 -17.51 5.96
C ASN A 119 3.26 -17.57 4.95
N SER A 120 3.34 -16.63 4.03
CA SER A 120 4.38 -16.58 2.99
C SER A 120 4.76 -15.15 2.64
N MET A 121 5.94 -14.97 2.04
CA MET A 121 6.35 -13.67 1.48
C MET A 121 5.41 -13.20 0.38
N ASP A 122 4.87 -14.11 -0.42
CA ASP A 122 3.89 -13.78 -1.45
C ASP A 122 2.61 -13.19 -0.86
N ASP A 123 2.13 -13.74 0.27
CA ASP A 123 0.99 -13.17 0.98
C ASP A 123 1.29 -11.77 1.53
N PHE A 124 2.52 -11.57 2.02
CA PHE A 124 2.97 -10.27 2.49
C PHE A 124 3.08 -9.27 1.33
N TYR A 125 3.74 -9.65 0.21
CA TYR A 125 3.83 -8.80 -0.98
C TYR A 125 2.45 -8.47 -1.55
N ALA A 126 1.57 -9.48 -1.67
CA ALA A 126 0.21 -9.24 -2.12
C ALA A 126 -0.50 -8.23 -1.22
N ALA A 127 -0.34 -8.34 0.10
CA ALA A 127 -0.94 -7.43 1.06
C ALA A 127 -0.40 -5.99 0.94
N VAL A 128 0.89 -5.83 0.66
CA VAL A 128 1.47 -4.51 0.31
C VAL A 128 0.85 -4.01 -0.99
N GLY A 129 0.81 -4.85 -2.02
CA GLY A 129 0.31 -4.52 -3.35
C GLY A 129 -1.14 -4.05 -3.36
N TYR A 130 -2.09 -4.75 -2.71
CA TYR A 130 -3.48 -4.30 -2.66
C TYR A 130 -3.77 -3.22 -1.58
N GLY A 131 -2.76 -2.78 -0.83
CA GLY A 131 -2.90 -1.74 0.19
C GLY A 131 -3.41 -2.23 1.55
N GLY A 132 -3.37 -3.54 1.81
CA GLY A 132 -3.67 -4.14 3.11
C GLY A 132 -2.61 -3.79 4.16
N ILE A 133 -1.35 -3.68 3.74
CA ILE A 133 -0.24 -3.15 4.52
C ILE A 133 0.14 -1.78 3.97
N GLN A 134 0.11 -0.77 4.83
CA GLN A 134 0.58 0.57 4.51
C GLN A 134 2.03 0.70 4.95
N LEU A 135 2.97 0.67 4.00
CA LEU A 135 4.41 0.67 4.28
C LEU A 135 4.85 1.84 5.16
N TRP A 136 4.31 3.04 4.93
CA TRP A 136 4.64 4.22 5.72
C TRP A 136 4.37 4.07 7.22
N LYS A 137 3.44 3.19 7.61
CA LYS A 137 3.15 2.91 9.03
C LYS A 137 4.14 1.96 9.68
N ILE A 138 4.73 1.07 8.90
CA ILE A 138 5.64 0.05 9.42
C ILE A 138 7.12 0.41 9.24
N MET A 139 7.45 1.26 8.25
CA MET A 139 8.83 1.63 7.93
C MET A 139 9.62 2.23 9.10
N PRO A 140 9.06 3.14 9.94
CA PRO A 140 9.81 3.69 11.06
C PRO A 140 10.32 2.61 12.02
N ARG A 141 9.46 1.63 12.31
CA ARG A 141 9.80 0.50 13.17
C ARG A 141 10.81 -0.43 12.50
N LEU A 142 10.61 -0.77 11.23
CA LEU A 142 11.54 -1.63 10.48
C LEU A 142 12.93 -1.00 10.39
N LYS A 143 13.01 0.31 10.19
CA LYS A 143 14.29 1.03 10.20
C LYS A 143 14.99 0.92 11.56
N GLU A 144 14.26 1.07 12.65
CA GLU A 144 14.80 0.92 14.00
C GLU A 144 15.28 -0.52 14.28
N GLU A 145 14.49 -1.52 13.86
CA GLU A 145 14.88 -2.94 13.97
C GLU A 145 16.12 -3.25 13.11
N TYR A 146 16.22 -2.69 11.91
CA TYR A 146 17.38 -2.83 11.04
C TYR A 146 18.62 -2.21 11.68
N GLN A 147 18.55 -1.00 12.21
CA GLN A 147 19.67 -0.36 12.89
C GLN A 147 20.14 -1.15 14.10
N LYS A 148 19.23 -1.74 14.87
CA LYS A 148 19.60 -2.58 16.03
C LYS A 148 20.26 -3.91 15.63
N ALA A 149 19.82 -4.50 14.53
CA ALA A 149 20.33 -5.80 14.08
C ALA A 149 21.69 -5.68 13.37
N TYR A 150 21.91 -4.60 12.61
CA TYR A 150 23.06 -4.42 11.72
C TYR A 150 23.97 -3.24 12.13
N ALA A 151 23.76 -2.62 13.29
CA ALA A 151 24.57 -1.51 13.78
C ALA A 151 26.03 -1.92 14.07
N SER A 152 26.28 -3.21 14.35
CA SER A 152 27.62 -3.72 14.58
C SER A 152 28.46 -3.80 13.32
N ASP A 153 27.85 -3.94 12.14
CA ASP A 153 28.57 -4.05 10.88
C ASP A 153 28.95 -2.69 10.27
N ILE A 154 28.44 -1.60 10.83
CA ILE A 154 28.73 -0.23 10.36
C ILE A 154 29.96 0.37 11.06
N GLU A 155 30.39 -0.15 12.21
CA GLU A 155 31.55 0.36 12.95
C GLU A 155 32.90 -0.13 12.43
N GLU A 156 32.99 -1.07 11.50
CA GLU A 156 34.24 -1.57 10.90
C GLU A 156 34.64 -0.94 9.55
N ILE A 157 34.03 0.18 9.15
CA ILE A 157 34.60 0.97 8.06
C ILE A 157 35.61 1.93 8.65
N ASP A 158 36.86 1.43 8.75
CA ASP A 158 38.05 2.18 9.10
C ASP A 158 38.14 3.47 8.25
N VAL A 159 37.93 4.60 8.90
CA VAL A 159 38.14 5.91 8.26
C VAL A 159 39.64 6.11 8.15
N PRO A 160 40.24 6.19 6.94
CA PRO A 160 41.67 6.43 6.80
C PRO A 160 41.98 7.77 7.47
N GLN A 161 42.75 7.74 8.56
CA GLN A 161 43.24 8.95 9.20
C GLN A 161 44.13 9.70 8.20
N ALA A 162 43.72 10.89 7.83
CA ALA A 162 44.54 11.81 7.04
C ALA A 162 45.85 12.10 7.79
N PRO A 163 47.00 12.09 7.11
CA PRO A 163 48.30 12.26 7.76
C PRO A 163 48.39 13.65 8.39
N VAL A 164 48.61 13.65 9.70
CA VAL A 164 48.85 14.89 10.47
C VAL A 164 50.16 15.53 9.96
N LYS A 165 50.08 16.65 9.29
CA LYS A 165 51.22 17.47 8.92
C LYS A 165 51.86 18.03 10.19
N ARG A 166 53.07 17.55 10.54
CA ARG A 166 53.92 18.15 11.59
C ARG A 166 54.32 19.56 11.17
N PRO A 167 54.22 20.54 12.04
CA PRO A 167 54.74 21.88 11.75
C PRO A 167 56.26 21.86 11.65
N LYS A 168 56.84 22.45 10.62
CA LYS A 168 58.26 22.67 10.47
C LYS A 168 58.70 23.62 11.54
N ALA A 169 59.65 23.19 12.38
CA ALA A 169 60.41 24.10 13.24
C ALA A 169 61.28 25.03 12.38
N SER A 170 61.07 26.31 12.54
CA SER A 170 61.97 27.37 12.01
C SER A 170 63.15 27.53 12.93
N ALA A 171 64.34 27.41 12.36
CA ALA A 171 65.60 27.84 12.95
C ALA A 171 65.79 29.34 12.71
#